data_d7b5114275daa29ea2ef3084f387c003
#
_entry.id   d7b5114275daa29ea2ef3084f387c003
#
_cell.length_a   1.000
_cell.length_b   1.000
_cell.length_c   1.000
_cell.angle_alpha   90.00
_cell.angle_beta   90.00
_cell.angle_gamma   90.00
#
_symmetry.space_group_name_H-M   'P 1'
#
loop_
_entity.id
_entity.type
_entity.pdbx_description
1 polymer ?
#
loop_
_entity_poly.entity_id
_entity_poly.type
_entity_poly.pdbx_seq_one_letter_code
_entity_poly.pdbx_strand_id
1 'polypeptide(L)'
;MNPVLHQSFLTMLDYTPEQFAYYLDLAAQLKKDKKEGKEAQTLKGKNFALIFEKDSTRTRCAFEVAARDQGAYTTYLGPTGSQIGKKESIADTARVLGSMFDAIEFRGFDQSAVEELSEKAGVPVWNGLTDYDHPTQTLANFLTLKEHFKKPLNQISYAYVGHGQSNMAHALMAGAALAGMDFRIIGPAQFFPEDDFTAKCKEIAKKTSATFTFTDDPVEGVKGLDVIYTGVWVTMGDPYELWGERIKLFMPYRITMDMIKNTGNPDTVFCHCLPAFHNTETKVGKDIYERFGLDGIEVTDDVFEAPFSLAFEEAANRLPTIKAVMVATFADYPIEK
;
A
#
# COMPACT_ATOMS: atom_id res chain seq x y z
N MET A 1 -14.82 8.63 19.74
CA MET A 1 -13.94 9.83 19.56
C MET A 1 -12.87 9.46 18.54
N ASN A 2 -12.70 10.28 17.53
CA ASN A 2 -11.74 10.07 16.45
C ASN A 2 -10.29 10.24 16.98
N PRO A 3 -9.46 9.19 16.99
CA PRO A 3 -8.12 9.25 17.58
C PRO A 3 -7.06 9.87 16.65
N VAL A 4 -7.43 10.26 15.43
CA VAL A 4 -6.50 10.76 14.39
C VAL A 4 -6.94 12.08 13.75
N LEU A 5 -7.84 12.82 14.44
CA LEU A 5 -8.36 14.09 13.96
C LEU A 5 -7.23 15.10 13.71
N HIS A 6 -7.23 15.75 12.55
CA HIS A 6 -6.22 16.73 12.09
C HIS A 6 -4.78 16.21 11.96
N GLN A 7 -4.58 14.89 11.98
CA GLN A 7 -3.26 14.30 11.76
C GLN A 7 -2.96 14.13 10.27
N SER A 8 -1.70 14.33 9.88
CA SER A 8 -1.16 13.91 8.60
C SER A 8 -1.06 12.38 8.57
N PHE A 9 -1.05 11.79 7.35
CA PHE A 9 -0.98 10.35 7.13
C PHE A 9 0.26 10.03 6.28
N LEU A 10 1.44 9.84 6.93
CA LEU A 10 2.72 9.77 6.24
C LEU A 10 3.29 8.35 6.13
N THR A 11 3.27 7.61 7.23
CA THR A 11 3.75 6.21 7.30
C THR A 11 2.93 5.41 8.31
N MET A 12 2.84 4.09 8.12
CA MET A 12 2.18 3.22 9.09
C MET A 12 2.91 3.20 10.45
N LEU A 13 4.20 3.51 10.47
CA LEU A 13 4.99 3.55 11.71
C LEU A 13 4.56 4.67 12.69
N ASP A 14 3.81 5.66 12.23
CA ASP A 14 3.33 6.79 13.08
C ASP A 14 2.09 6.44 13.91
N TYR A 15 1.51 5.25 13.72
CA TYR A 15 0.22 4.90 14.30
C TYR A 15 0.31 3.87 15.41
N THR A 16 -0.69 3.93 16.31
CA THR A 16 -0.90 2.87 17.30
C THR A 16 -1.80 1.76 16.72
N PRO A 17 -1.79 0.55 17.34
CA PRO A 17 -2.70 -0.53 16.94
C PRO A 17 -4.17 -0.12 16.94
N GLU A 18 -4.58 0.72 17.91
CA GLU A 18 -5.96 1.21 18.03
C GLU A 18 -6.32 2.19 16.91
N GLN A 19 -5.39 3.08 16.53
CA GLN A 19 -5.57 4.00 15.42
C GLN A 19 -5.65 3.26 14.08
N PHE A 20 -4.81 2.24 13.91
CA PHE A 20 -4.84 1.37 12.73
C PHE A 20 -6.19 0.62 12.62
N ALA A 21 -6.65 0.01 13.71
CA ALA A 21 -7.95 -0.64 13.77
C ALA A 21 -9.10 0.33 13.46
N TYR A 22 -9.04 1.56 14.00
CA TYR A 22 -10.01 2.61 13.72
C TYR A 22 -10.11 2.93 12.21
N TYR A 23 -9.00 3.06 11.50
CA TYR A 23 -9.03 3.29 10.05
C TYR A 23 -9.70 2.13 9.30
N LEU A 24 -9.42 0.89 9.68
CA LEU A 24 -10.04 -0.29 9.04
C LEU A 24 -11.54 -0.36 9.32
N ASP A 25 -11.97 -0.08 10.55
CA ASP A 25 -13.38 -0.06 10.93
C ASP A 25 -14.14 1.06 10.22
N LEU A 26 -13.55 2.25 10.16
CA LEU A 26 -14.13 3.39 9.43
C LEU A 26 -14.23 3.11 7.94
N ALA A 27 -13.21 2.50 7.33
CA ALA A 27 -13.25 2.13 5.91
C ALA A 27 -14.35 1.11 5.61
N ALA A 28 -14.51 0.09 6.47
CA ALA A 28 -15.58 -0.89 6.35
C ALA A 28 -16.96 -0.24 6.47
N GLN A 29 -17.13 0.69 7.42
CA GLN A 29 -18.39 1.42 7.61
C GLN A 29 -18.71 2.29 6.39
N LEU A 30 -17.76 3.09 5.91
CA LEU A 30 -17.93 3.94 4.72
C LEU A 30 -18.24 3.12 3.45
N LYS A 31 -17.60 1.95 3.29
CA LYS A 31 -17.90 1.01 2.21
C LYS A 31 -19.33 0.48 2.30
N LYS A 32 -19.79 0.11 3.50
CA LYS A 32 -21.16 -0.35 3.76
C LYS A 32 -22.17 0.76 3.46
N ASP A 33 -21.96 1.97 4.03
CA ASP A 33 -22.88 3.09 3.88
C ASP A 33 -23.02 3.53 2.43
N LYS A 34 -21.91 3.56 1.66
CA LYS A 34 -21.97 3.82 0.22
C LYS A 34 -22.79 2.79 -0.51
N LYS A 35 -22.61 1.50 -0.23
CA LYS A 35 -23.38 0.41 -0.85
C LYS A 35 -24.87 0.50 -0.53
N GLU A 36 -25.23 0.94 0.67
CA GLU A 36 -26.60 1.10 1.15
C GLU A 36 -27.22 2.47 0.78
N GLY A 37 -26.46 3.38 0.14
CA GLY A 37 -26.94 4.73 -0.19
C GLY A 37 -27.15 5.64 1.02
N LYS A 38 -26.49 5.35 2.14
CA LYS A 38 -26.61 6.07 3.42
C LYS A 38 -25.41 6.94 3.76
N GLU A 39 -24.39 6.95 2.89
CA GLU A 39 -23.12 7.65 3.13
C GLU A 39 -23.35 9.15 3.33
N ALA A 40 -22.97 9.68 4.50
CA ALA A 40 -23.04 11.09 4.82
C ALA A 40 -21.84 11.84 4.22
N GLN A 41 -22.09 13.02 3.65
CA GLN A 41 -21.04 13.90 3.11
C GLN A 41 -20.45 14.75 4.23
N THR A 42 -19.35 14.29 4.84
CA THR A 42 -18.72 14.96 5.99
C THR A 42 -17.63 15.96 5.61
N LEU A 43 -17.21 15.97 4.33
CA LEU A 43 -16.15 16.86 3.81
C LEU A 43 -16.70 17.95 2.87
N LYS A 44 -17.98 18.26 2.97
CA LYS A 44 -18.64 19.22 2.09
C LYS A 44 -17.94 20.56 2.09
N GLY A 45 -17.55 21.02 0.89
CA GLY A 45 -16.90 22.31 0.68
C GLY A 45 -15.39 22.33 0.90
N LYS A 46 -14.79 21.20 1.32
CA LYS A 46 -13.33 21.05 1.42
C LYS A 46 -12.67 20.99 0.05
N ASN A 47 -11.43 21.47 -0.05
CA ASN A 47 -10.62 21.45 -1.26
C ASN A 47 -9.28 20.78 -0.98
N PHE A 48 -8.90 19.82 -1.82
CA PHE A 48 -7.68 19.05 -1.65
C PHE A 48 -6.76 19.17 -2.87
N ALA A 49 -5.48 19.43 -2.65
CA ALA A 49 -4.46 19.34 -3.68
C ALA A 49 -3.98 17.87 -3.80
N LEU A 50 -3.90 17.34 -5.03
CA LEU A 50 -3.37 16.02 -5.31
C LEU A 50 -2.10 16.18 -6.14
N ILE A 51 -0.93 15.98 -5.51
CA ILE A 51 0.39 16.17 -6.10
C ILE A 51 0.95 14.83 -6.53
N PHE A 52 1.29 14.68 -7.80
CA PHE A 52 1.84 13.46 -8.37
C PHE A 52 3.15 13.74 -9.11
N GLU A 53 4.25 13.24 -8.58
CA GLU A 53 5.54 13.17 -9.31
C GLU A 53 5.60 11.92 -10.20
N LYS A 54 4.84 10.88 -9.84
CA LYS A 54 4.67 9.62 -10.58
C LYS A 54 3.20 9.43 -10.96
N ASP A 55 2.94 9.07 -12.21
CA ASP A 55 1.58 8.76 -12.66
C ASP A 55 0.97 7.60 -11.87
N SER A 56 -0.32 7.68 -11.62
CA SER A 56 -1.08 6.62 -10.97
C SER A 56 -2.56 6.69 -11.32
N THR A 57 -3.07 5.64 -11.93
CA THR A 57 -4.51 5.50 -12.20
C THR A 57 -5.29 5.27 -10.91
N ARG A 58 -4.91 4.24 -10.13
CA ARG A 58 -5.67 3.81 -8.94
C ARG A 58 -5.67 4.84 -7.82
N THR A 59 -4.51 5.36 -7.44
CA THR A 59 -4.41 6.33 -6.35
C THR A 59 -5.17 7.61 -6.69
N ARG A 60 -4.96 8.15 -7.90
CA ARG A 60 -5.67 9.34 -8.37
C ARG A 60 -7.18 9.13 -8.36
N CYS A 61 -7.68 8.09 -9.03
CA CYS A 61 -9.12 7.81 -9.07
C CYS A 61 -9.71 7.61 -7.68
N ALA A 62 -9.01 6.91 -6.78
CA ALA A 62 -9.49 6.67 -5.43
C ALA A 62 -9.62 7.97 -4.62
N PHE A 63 -8.63 8.86 -4.65
CA PHE A 63 -8.71 10.17 -3.99
C PHE A 63 -9.80 11.06 -4.60
N GLU A 64 -9.85 11.18 -5.94
CA GLU A 64 -10.86 12.01 -6.61
C GLU A 64 -12.30 11.51 -6.34
N VAL A 65 -12.53 10.20 -6.41
CA VAL A 65 -13.85 9.63 -6.15
C VAL A 65 -14.21 9.72 -4.66
N ALA A 66 -13.26 9.43 -3.75
CA ALA A 66 -13.47 9.55 -2.30
C ALA A 66 -13.86 10.98 -1.91
N ALA A 67 -13.13 11.99 -2.42
CA ALA A 67 -13.44 13.40 -2.19
C ALA A 67 -14.85 13.75 -2.68
N ARG A 68 -15.18 13.37 -3.90
CA ARG A 68 -16.49 13.64 -4.51
C ARG A 68 -17.63 12.98 -3.74
N ASP A 69 -17.48 11.71 -3.32
CA ASP A 69 -18.47 11.01 -2.50
C ASP A 69 -18.77 11.77 -1.21
N GLN A 70 -17.74 12.38 -0.61
CA GLN A 70 -17.82 13.13 0.65
C GLN A 70 -18.14 14.63 0.48
N GLY A 71 -18.42 15.09 -0.76
CA GLY A 71 -18.80 16.49 -1.05
C GLY A 71 -17.62 17.45 -1.10
N ALA A 72 -16.40 16.95 -1.21
CA ALA A 72 -15.18 17.74 -1.37
C ALA A 72 -14.77 17.89 -2.85
N TYR A 73 -13.83 18.78 -3.10
CA TYR A 73 -13.25 19.05 -4.42
C TYR A 73 -11.76 18.72 -4.43
N THR A 74 -11.23 18.38 -5.60
CA THR A 74 -9.82 18.07 -5.79
C THR A 74 -9.22 18.88 -6.93
N THR A 75 -7.96 19.26 -6.79
CA THR A 75 -7.14 19.83 -7.86
C THR A 75 -5.94 18.90 -8.08
N TYR A 76 -5.85 18.34 -9.29
CA TYR A 76 -4.76 17.45 -9.67
C TYR A 76 -3.56 18.24 -10.20
N LEU A 77 -2.40 18.00 -9.62
CA LEU A 77 -1.11 18.57 -10.00
C LEU A 77 -0.18 17.41 -10.43
N GLY A 78 -0.20 17.09 -11.72
CA GLY A 78 0.57 15.96 -12.28
C GLY A 78 2.04 16.31 -12.55
N PRO A 79 2.83 15.32 -13.03
CA PRO A 79 4.28 15.47 -13.22
C PRO A 79 4.70 16.59 -14.17
N THR A 80 3.83 16.96 -15.12
CA THR A 80 4.08 18.00 -16.11
C THR A 80 3.42 19.34 -15.76
N GLY A 81 2.51 19.38 -14.80
CA GLY A 81 1.67 20.53 -14.44
C GLY A 81 2.17 21.32 -13.24
N SER A 82 3.22 20.88 -12.55
CA SER A 82 3.73 21.53 -11.33
C SER A 82 5.18 21.98 -11.49
N GLN A 83 5.57 22.99 -10.70
CA GLN A 83 6.94 23.50 -10.61
C GLN A 83 7.71 22.94 -9.39
N ILE A 84 7.08 22.06 -8.63
CA ILE A 84 7.61 21.45 -7.39
C ILE A 84 8.94 20.76 -7.67
N GLY A 85 9.95 21.07 -6.86
CA GLY A 85 11.28 20.49 -6.99
C GLY A 85 12.06 20.89 -8.24
N LYS A 86 11.49 21.78 -9.10
CA LYS A 86 12.12 22.25 -10.34
C LYS A 86 12.51 23.73 -10.27
N LYS A 87 11.51 24.60 -10.10
CA LYS A 87 11.69 26.06 -9.99
C LYS A 87 11.25 26.58 -8.62
N GLU A 88 10.57 25.77 -7.85
CA GLU A 88 10.06 26.11 -6.53
C GLU A 88 10.46 25.02 -5.54
N SER A 89 10.87 25.41 -4.32
CA SER A 89 11.22 24.47 -3.27
C SER A 89 9.97 23.74 -2.76
N ILE A 90 10.15 22.54 -2.18
CA ILE A 90 9.06 21.82 -1.52
C ILE A 90 8.44 22.67 -0.42
N ALA A 91 9.26 23.34 0.40
CA ALA A 91 8.81 24.20 1.47
C ALA A 91 7.95 25.38 1.00
N ASP A 92 8.32 26.02 -0.10
CA ASP A 92 7.55 27.16 -0.64
C ASP A 92 6.23 26.70 -1.26
N THR A 93 6.28 25.60 -2.04
CA THR A 93 5.06 24.96 -2.55
C THR A 93 4.12 24.54 -1.42
N ALA A 94 4.65 23.95 -0.33
CA ALA A 94 3.86 23.56 0.83
C ALA A 94 3.10 24.75 1.43
N ARG A 95 3.80 25.87 1.67
CA ARG A 95 3.19 27.09 2.22
C ARG A 95 2.13 27.68 1.31
N VAL A 96 2.39 27.72 0.00
CA VAL A 96 1.44 28.24 -1.00
C VAL A 96 0.20 27.37 -1.05
N LEU A 97 0.36 26.05 -1.21
CA LEU A 97 -0.78 25.13 -1.29
C LEU A 97 -1.54 25.06 0.04
N GLY A 98 -0.83 25.04 1.18
CA GLY A 98 -1.45 25.07 2.51
C GLY A 98 -2.29 26.34 2.77
N SER A 99 -2.01 27.46 2.08
CA SER A 99 -2.84 28.68 2.14
C SER A 99 -4.12 28.61 1.29
N MET A 100 -4.21 27.66 0.35
CA MET A 100 -5.30 27.52 -0.61
C MET A 100 -6.18 26.29 -0.37
N PHE A 101 -5.60 25.22 0.13
CA PHE A 101 -6.25 23.91 0.27
C PHE A 101 -6.40 23.52 1.74
N ASP A 102 -7.38 22.68 2.03
CA ASP A 102 -7.62 22.14 3.37
C ASP A 102 -6.70 20.94 3.71
N ALA A 103 -6.22 20.23 2.69
CA ALA A 103 -5.21 19.17 2.80
C ALA A 103 -4.48 18.95 1.48
N ILE A 104 -3.35 18.25 1.54
CA ILE A 104 -2.50 17.92 0.40
C ILE A 104 -2.26 16.42 0.36
N GLU A 105 -2.54 15.76 -0.77
CA GLU A 105 -2.02 14.42 -1.05
C GLU A 105 -0.74 14.55 -1.85
N PHE A 106 0.23 13.70 -1.53
CA PHE A 106 1.50 13.63 -2.23
C PHE A 106 1.83 12.19 -2.63
N ARG A 107 2.10 12.00 -3.91
CA ARG A 107 2.65 10.76 -4.45
C ARG A 107 3.94 11.07 -5.20
N GLY A 108 5.06 10.64 -4.67
CA GLY A 108 6.39 10.98 -5.20
C GLY A 108 7.43 9.90 -4.99
N PHE A 109 8.68 10.36 -4.95
CA PHE A 109 9.85 9.50 -4.78
C PHE A 109 10.30 9.49 -3.31
N ASP A 110 10.73 10.62 -2.80
CA ASP A 110 11.38 10.72 -1.51
C ASP A 110 10.39 10.83 -0.34
N GLN A 111 10.61 10.04 0.69
CA GLN A 111 9.87 10.16 1.94
C GLN A 111 10.10 11.53 2.62
N SER A 112 11.32 12.05 2.57
CA SER A 112 11.65 13.37 3.10
C SER A 112 10.84 14.50 2.45
N ALA A 113 10.43 14.35 1.19
CA ALA A 113 9.60 15.34 0.50
C ALA A 113 8.19 15.44 1.11
N VAL A 114 7.55 14.30 1.38
CA VAL A 114 6.21 14.30 2.01
C VAL A 114 6.27 14.73 3.46
N GLU A 115 7.36 14.45 4.17
CA GLU A 115 7.60 14.92 5.53
C GLU A 115 7.79 16.44 5.58
N GLU A 116 8.61 17.01 4.66
CA GLU A 116 8.80 18.46 4.55
C GLU A 116 7.48 19.17 4.16
N LEU A 117 6.70 18.61 3.22
CA LEU A 117 5.36 19.08 2.91
C LEU A 117 4.49 19.15 4.16
N SER A 118 4.46 18.08 4.96
CA SER A 118 3.67 18.02 6.18
C SER A 118 4.12 19.03 7.24
N GLU A 119 5.43 19.25 7.37
CA GLU A 119 5.98 20.22 8.31
C GLU A 119 5.65 21.67 7.94
N LYS A 120 5.65 21.99 6.63
CA LYS A 120 5.60 23.38 6.14
C LYS A 120 4.22 23.83 5.65
N ALA A 121 3.30 22.91 5.34
CA ALA A 121 2.01 23.26 4.74
C ALA A 121 1.04 23.93 5.71
N GLY A 122 1.10 23.63 7.01
CA GLY A 122 0.13 24.11 7.98
C GLY A 122 -1.26 23.46 7.85
N VAL A 123 -1.40 22.49 6.96
CA VAL A 123 -2.60 21.65 6.76
C VAL A 123 -2.18 20.17 6.73
N PRO A 124 -3.10 19.24 6.97
CA PRO A 124 -2.78 17.81 6.90
C PRO A 124 -2.26 17.38 5.54
N VAL A 125 -1.29 16.46 5.54
CA VAL A 125 -0.70 15.88 4.33
C VAL A 125 -0.90 14.36 4.35
N TRP A 126 -1.26 13.78 3.19
CA TRP A 126 -1.48 12.37 3.01
C TRP A 126 -0.46 11.78 2.02
N ASN A 127 0.24 10.74 2.45
CA ASN A 127 1.16 10.00 1.61
C ASN A 127 0.40 9.02 0.71
N GLY A 128 0.30 9.32 -0.59
CA GLY A 128 -0.27 8.44 -1.61
C GLY A 128 0.67 7.30 -2.01
N LEU A 129 1.98 7.52 -1.94
CA LEU A 129 3.10 6.59 -2.09
C LEU A 129 4.42 7.37 -2.10
N THR A 130 5.43 6.81 -1.46
CA THR A 130 6.86 7.14 -1.68
C THR A 130 7.65 5.86 -1.99
N ASP A 131 8.95 5.98 -2.24
CA ASP A 131 9.82 4.81 -2.40
C ASP A 131 10.07 4.08 -1.06
N TYR A 132 9.75 4.72 0.06
CA TYR A 132 9.88 4.18 1.41
C TYR A 132 8.63 3.48 1.92
N ASP A 133 7.42 4.03 1.67
CA ASP A 133 6.16 3.51 2.22
C ASP A 133 4.99 3.70 1.25
N HIS A 134 3.98 2.84 1.38
CA HIS A 134 2.70 2.92 0.68
C HIS A 134 1.52 2.72 1.65
N PRO A 135 1.31 3.65 2.62
CA PRO A 135 0.42 3.42 3.75
C PRO A 135 -1.05 3.24 3.34
N THR A 136 -1.50 3.90 2.25
CA THR A 136 -2.86 3.73 1.74
C THR A 136 -3.09 2.33 1.13
N GLN A 137 -2.05 1.67 0.61
CA GLN A 137 -2.14 0.29 0.14
C GLN A 137 -2.22 -0.69 1.30
N THR A 138 -1.46 -0.43 2.38
CA THR A 138 -1.53 -1.23 3.61
C THR A 138 -2.96 -1.29 4.14
N LEU A 139 -3.63 -0.15 4.30
CA LEU A 139 -5.02 -0.14 4.75
C LEU A 139 -5.94 -0.95 3.81
N ALA A 140 -5.76 -0.84 2.49
CA ALA A 140 -6.57 -1.58 1.52
C ALA A 140 -6.35 -3.09 1.63
N ASN A 141 -5.09 -3.53 1.74
CA ASN A 141 -4.76 -4.93 1.93
C ASN A 141 -5.37 -5.48 3.22
N PHE A 142 -5.13 -4.82 4.37
CA PHE A 142 -5.62 -5.30 5.67
C PHE A 142 -7.15 -5.27 5.77
N LEU A 143 -7.83 -4.32 5.12
CA LEU A 143 -9.28 -4.35 4.98
C LEU A 143 -9.74 -5.58 4.17
N THR A 144 -9.05 -5.89 3.07
CA THR A 144 -9.33 -7.06 2.23
C THR A 144 -9.18 -8.35 3.03
N LEU A 145 -8.08 -8.48 3.78
CA LEU A 145 -7.87 -9.64 4.65
C LEU A 145 -8.95 -9.75 5.73
N LYS A 146 -9.32 -8.63 6.37
CA LYS A 146 -10.38 -8.59 7.38
C LYS A 146 -11.75 -9.00 6.83
N GLU A 147 -12.04 -8.65 5.57
CA GLU A 147 -13.30 -9.02 4.90
C GLU A 147 -13.29 -10.49 4.43
N HIS A 148 -12.14 -10.99 3.99
CA HIS A 148 -12.01 -12.34 3.46
C HIS A 148 -11.96 -13.40 4.56
N PHE A 149 -11.12 -13.21 5.58
CA PHE A 149 -10.93 -14.18 6.65
C PHE A 149 -11.95 -13.99 7.78
N LYS A 150 -12.49 -15.12 8.30
CA LYS A 150 -13.40 -15.11 9.46
C LYS A 150 -12.66 -15.07 10.80
N LYS A 151 -11.32 -15.12 10.79
CA LYS A 151 -10.46 -15.05 11.97
C LYS A 151 -9.87 -13.65 12.13
N PRO A 152 -9.53 -13.22 13.35
CA PRO A 152 -8.91 -11.91 13.57
C PRO A 152 -7.53 -11.83 12.90
N LEU A 153 -7.10 -10.61 12.53
CA LEU A 153 -5.86 -10.37 11.79
C LEU A 153 -4.62 -10.97 12.49
N ASN A 154 -4.54 -10.92 13.81
CA ASN A 154 -3.44 -11.49 14.59
C ASN A 154 -3.35 -13.02 14.60
N GLN A 155 -4.29 -13.71 13.94
CA GLN A 155 -4.25 -15.15 13.71
C GLN A 155 -3.93 -15.52 12.25
N ILE A 156 -3.64 -14.52 11.42
CA ILE A 156 -3.28 -14.70 10.01
C ILE A 156 -1.76 -14.74 9.90
N SER A 157 -1.23 -15.79 9.25
CA SER A 157 0.18 -15.89 8.86
C SER A 157 0.36 -15.33 7.46
N TYR A 158 1.31 -14.39 7.31
CA TYR A 158 1.44 -13.56 6.15
C TYR A 158 2.88 -13.47 5.67
N ALA A 159 3.13 -13.61 4.38
CA ALA A 159 4.45 -13.36 3.81
C ALA A 159 4.42 -12.36 2.65
N TYR A 160 5.42 -11.48 2.64
CA TYR A 160 5.86 -10.78 1.44
C TYR A 160 7.00 -11.56 0.79
N VAL A 161 6.84 -11.92 -0.47
CA VAL A 161 7.81 -12.72 -1.25
C VAL A 161 8.44 -11.84 -2.31
N GLY A 162 9.75 -11.62 -2.25
CA GLY A 162 10.48 -10.78 -3.19
C GLY A 162 11.45 -9.81 -2.53
N HIS A 163 11.45 -8.54 -2.96
CA HIS A 163 12.36 -7.49 -2.50
C HIS A 163 11.93 -6.92 -1.14
N GLY A 164 12.52 -7.42 -0.05
CA GLY A 164 12.16 -7.06 1.31
C GLY A 164 12.44 -5.59 1.73
N GLN A 165 13.20 -4.84 0.93
CA GLN A 165 13.46 -3.40 1.11
C GLN A 165 12.56 -2.54 0.20
N SER A 166 11.56 -3.12 -0.47
CA SER A 166 10.60 -2.35 -1.25
C SER A 166 9.62 -1.61 -0.34
N ASN A 167 9.05 -0.50 -0.85
CA ASN A 167 8.03 0.25 -0.13
C ASN A 167 6.83 -0.61 0.28
N MET A 168 6.46 -1.62 -0.52
CA MET A 168 5.37 -2.53 -0.17
C MET A 168 5.76 -3.49 0.95
N ALA A 169 6.99 -4.02 0.95
CA ALA A 169 7.49 -4.86 2.04
C ALA A 169 7.51 -4.07 3.36
N HIS A 170 8.01 -2.83 3.33
CA HIS A 170 7.99 -1.92 4.48
C HIS A 170 6.56 -1.65 4.97
N ALA A 171 5.70 -1.21 4.08
CA ALA A 171 4.31 -0.88 4.38
C ALA A 171 3.55 -2.05 5.01
N LEU A 172 3.68 -3.25 4.44
CA LEU A 172 3.01 -4.45 4.94
C LEU A 172 3.61 -4.96 6.25
N MET A 173 4.93 -4.89 6.43
CA MET A 173 5.57 -5.28 7.69
C MET A 173 5.17 -4.34 8.84
N ALA A 174 5.08 -3.02 8.59
CA ALA A 174 4.58 -2.06 9.57
C ALA A 174 3.10 -2.30 9.90
N GLY A 175 2.25 -2.57 8.90
CA GLY A 175 0.86 -2.97 9.11
C GLY A 175 0.71 -4.26 9.90
N ALA A 176 1.54 -5.27 9.61
CA ALA A 176 1.57 -6.53 10.35
C ALA A 176 2.01 -6.33 11.82
N ALA A 177 2.97 -5.43 12.06
CA ALA A 177 3.36 -5.02 13.42
C ALA A 177 2.17 -4.47 14.20
N LEU A 178 1.39 -3.57 13.58
CA LEU A 178 0.20 -2.96 14.19
C LEU A 178 -0.93 -3.97 14.42
N ALA A 179 -1.09 -4.92 13.51
CA ALA A 179 -2.14 -5.95 13.57
C ALA A 179 -1.78 -7.17 14.45
N GLY A 180 -0.53 -7.30 14.90
CA GLY A 180 -0.09 -8.43 15.73
C GLY A 180 0.10 -9.74 14.96
N MET A 181 0.47 -9.70 13.68
CA MET A 181 0.52 -10.88 12.80
C MET A 181 1.86 -11.63 12.87
N ASP A 182 1.84 -12.91 12.47
CA ASP A 182 3.06 -13.63 12.02
C ASP A 182 3.38 -13.16 10.60
N PHE A 183 4.43 -12.36 10.46
CA PHE A 183 4.83 -11.80 9.18
C PHE A 183 6.21 -12.27 8.75
N ARG A 184 6.32 -12.72 7.49
CA ARG A 184 7.56 -13.23 6.93
C ARG A 184 7.98 -12.42 5.71
N ILE A 185 9.28 -12.17 5.59
CA ILE A 185 9.94 -11.72 4.35
C ILE A 185 10.68 -12.92 3.77
N ILE A 186 10.31 -13.29 2.55
CA ILE A 186 10.90 -14.43 1.82
C ILE A 186 11.55 -13.86 0.54
N GLY A 187 12.88 -13.84 0.52
CA GLY A 187 13.61 -13.23 -0.59
C GLY A 187 15.12 -13.36 -0.41
N PRO A 188 15.93 -12.88 -1.37
CA PRO A 188 17.38 -12.93 -1.24
C PRO A 188 17.85 -12.17 0.01
N ALA A 189 18.74 -12.78 0.80
CA ALA A 189 19.16 -12.24 2.11
C ALA A 189 19.70 -10.80 2.06
N GLN A 190 20.33 -10.42 0.95
CA GLN A 190 20.85 -9.05 0.72
C GLN A 190 19.74 -7.98 0.60
N PHE A 191 18.48 -8.40 0.46
CA PHE A 191 17.30 -7.54 0.38
C PHE A 191 16.34 -7.74 1.56
N PHE A 192 16.81 -8.29 2.67
CA PHE A 192 16.02 -8.25 3.90
C PHE A 192 15.86 -6.79 4.37
N PRO A 193 14.77 -6.48 5.08
CA PRO A 193 14.54 -5.14 5.59
C PRO A 193 15.73 -4.62 6.41
N GLU A 194 15.99 -3.34 6.33
CA GLU A 194 17.05 -2.67 7.06
C GLU A 194 16.87 -2.80 8.59
N ASP A 195 17.98 -2.86 9.32
CA ASP A 195 17.96 -3.05 10.77
C ASP A 195 17.17 -1.96 11.50
N ASP A 196 17.32 -0.70 11.08
CA ASP A 196 16.61 0.44 11.69
C ASP A 196 15.09 0.35 11.49
N PHE A 197 14.66 -0.04 10.29
CA PHE A 197 13.25 -0.25 10.00
C PHE A 197 12.70 -1.45 10.79
N THR A 198 13.43 -2.54 10.78
CA THR A 198 13.10 -3.74 11.56
C THR A 198 12.98 -3.45 13.05
N ALA A 199 13.88 -2.63 13.61
CA ALA A 199 13.85 -2.24 15.02
C ALA A 199 12.57 -1.44 15.36
N LYS A 200 12.14 -0.52 14.50
CA LYS A 200 10.88 0.23 14.67
C LYS A 200 9.67 -0.70 14.66
N CYS A 201 9.59 -1.65 13.73
CA CYS A 201 8.50 -2.63 13.70
C CYS A 201 8.50 -3.54 14.94
N LYS A 202 9.66 -3.97 15.41
CA LYS A 202 9.80 -4.76 16.65
C LYS A 202 9.37 -3.98 17.90
N GLU A 203 9.56 -2.66 17.92
CA GLU A 203 9.07 -1.83 19.04
C GLU A 203 7.54 -1.82 19.09
N ILE A 204 6.87 -1.68 17.96
CA ILE A 204 5.40 -1.78 17.86
C ILE A 204 4.95 -3.20 18.28
N ALA A 205 5.65 -4.22 17.83
CA ALA A 205 5.35 -5.63 18.10
C ALA A 205 5.37 -5.99 19.60
N LYS A 206 6.10 -5.25 20.45
CA LYS A 206 6.04 -5.42 21.91
C LYS A 206 4.62 -5.23 22.49
N LYS A 207 3.78 -4.43 21.81
CA LYS A 207 2.40 -4.17 22.23
C LYS A 207 1.38 -5.14 21.62
N THR A 208 1.70 -5.70 20.47
CA THR A 208 0.77 -6.50 19.65
C THR A 208 1.11 -7.99 19.61
N SER A 209 2.32 -8.36 20.03
CA SER A 209 2.89 -9.71 19.92
C SER A 209 3.11 -10.17 18.47
N ALA A 210 3.25 -9.26 17.51
CA ALA A 210 3.64 -9.60 16.14
C ALA A 210 5.02 -10.28 16.11
N THR A 211 5.18 -11.21 15.18
CA THR A 211 6.46 -11.91 14.96
C THR A 211 6.97 -11.67 13.55
N PHE A 212 8.29 -11.61 13.39
CA PHE A 212 8.93 -11.38 12.09
C PHE A 212 9.97 -12.46 11.82
N THR A 213 9.87 -13.08 10.64
CA THR A 213 10.82 -14.08 10.14
C THR A 213 11.37 -13.65 8.79
N PHE A 214 12.69 -13.70 8.61
CA PHE A 214 13.34 -13.42 7.33
C PHE A 214 14.06 -14.69 6.87
N THR A 215 13.79 -15.12 5.63
CA THR A 215 14.39 -16.33 5.06
C THR A 215 14.60 -16.18 3.55
N ASP A 216 15.69 -16.78 3.07
CA ASP A 216 15.99 -16.94 1.66
C ASP A 216 15.58 -18.31 1.10
N ASP A 217 14.99 -19.17 1.93
CA ASP A 217 14.40 -20.43 1.50
C ASP A 217 12.90 -20.26 1.18
N PRO A 218 12.52 -20.22 -0.12
CA PRO A 218 11.12 -20.02 -0.50
C PRO A 218 10.24 -21.24 -0.22
N VAL A 219 10.82 -22.45 -0.08
CA VAL A 219 10.04 -23.68 0.16
C VAL A 219 9.66 -23.78 1.63
N GLU A 220 10.61 -23.58 2.53
CA GLU A 220 10.35 -23.61 3.97
C GLU A 220 9.59 -22.34 4.43
N GLY A 221 9.93 -21.20 3.84
CA GLY A 221 9.34 -19.91 4.22
C GLY A 221 7.83 -19.83 4.01
N VAL A 222 7.29 -20.49 2.98
CA VAL A 222 5.85 -20.42 2.67
C VAL A 222 4.99 -21.40 3.46
N LYS A 223 5.57 -22.32 4.22
CA LYS A 223 4.80 -23.34 4.94
C LYS A 223 3.80 -22.73 5.93
N GLY A 224 2.55 -23.19 5.85
CA GLY A 224 1.47 -22.81 6.74
C GLY A 224 0.94 -21.39 6.55
N LEU A 225 1.32 -20.69 5.48
CA LEU A 225 0.85 -19.32 5.24
C LEU A 225 -0.64 -19.26 4.87
N ASP A 226 -1.32 -18.24 5.38
CA ASP A 226 -2.65 -17.85 4.95
C ASP A 226 -2.59 -16.89 3.76
N VAL A 227 -1.56 -16.03 3.70
CA VAL A 227 -1.44 -14.97 2.69
C VAL A 227 -0.03 -14.95 2.10
N ILE A 228 0.03 -14.95 0.78
CA ILE A 228 1.25 -14.66 0.01
C ILE A 228 1.04 -13.35 -0.74
N TYR A 229 1.96 -12.41 -0.56
CA TYR A 229 2.00 -11.13 -1.26
C TYR A 229 3.29 -11.00 -2.05
N THR A 230 3.22 -10.41 -3.23
CA THR A 230 4.41 -10.00 -3.98
C THR A 230 4.19 -8.65 -4.66
N GLY A 231 5.25 -8.09 -5.21
CA GLY A 231 5.22 -6.87 -6.02
C GLY A 231 6.19 -6.98 -7.19
N VAL A 232 6.13 -6.01 -8.10
CA VAL A 232 6.97 -6.00 -9.30
C VAL A 232 8.47 -5.98 -8.95
N TRP A 233 9.27 -6.74 -9.70
CA TRP A 233 10.72 -6.79 -9.51
C TRP A 233 11.46 -5.72 -10.27
N VAL A 234 10.85 -5.20 -11.33
CA VAL A 234 11.42 -4.17 -12.19
C VAL A 234 10.41 -3.07 -12.46
N THR A 235 10.88 -1.85 -12.69
CA THR A 235 10.03 -0.71 -13.04
C THR A 235 10.47 -0.09 -14.35
N MET A 236 9.56 0.60 -15.04
CA MET A 236 9.87 1.27 -16.32
C MET A 236 10.96 2.34 -16.23
N GLY A 237 11.29 2.82 -15.02
CA GLY A 237 12.39 3.76 -14.77
C GLY A 237 13.76 3.10 -14.57
N ASP A 238 13.79 1.79 -14.36
CA ASP A 238 15.05 1.07 -14.16
C ASP A 238 15.79 0.87 -15.50
N PRO A 239 17.13 0.99 -15.52
CA PRO A 239 17.93 0.61 -16.69
C PRO A 239 17.71 -0.88 -17.07
N TYR A 240 17.59 -1.17 -18.35
CA TYR A 240 17.33 -2.54 -18.82
C TYR A 240 18.42 -3.55 -18.43
N GLU A 241 19.66 -3.07 -18.24
CA GLU A 241 20.79 -3.89 -17.80
C GLU A 241 20.50 -4.50 -16.41
N LEU A 242 19.84 -3.74 -15.51
CA LEU A 242 19.47 -4.20 -14.19
C LEU A 242 18.31 -5.22 -14.21
N TRP A 243 17.47 -5.21 -15.25
CA TRP A 243 16.35 -6.13 -15.34
C TRP A 243 16.79 -7.59 -15.37
N GLY A 244 17.79 -7.92 -16.18
CA GLY A 244 18.29 -9.30 -16.31
C GLY A 244 18.87 -9.84 -15.00
N GLU A 245 19.62 -9.02 -14.28
CA GLU A 245 20.19 -9.39 -12.98
C GLU A 245 19.09 -9.58 -11.93
N ARG A 246 18.15 -8.63 -11.84
CA ARG A 246 17.02 -8.72 -10.89
C ARG A 246 16.13 -9.91 -11.17
N ILE A 247 15.72 -10.13 -12.42
CA ILE A 247 14.88 -11.27 -12.82
C ILE A 247 15.59 -12.57 -12.43
N LYS A 248 16.87 -12.74 -12.77
CA LYS A 248 17.63 -13.95 -12.41
C LYS A 248 17.69 -14.17 -10.91
N LEU A 249 17.89 -13.10 -10.13
CA LEU A 249 18.02 -13.16 -8.68
C LEU A 249 16.68 -13.50 -8.01
N PHE A 250 15.57 -12.93 -8.49
CA PHE A 250 14.25 -13.13 -7.90
C PHE A 250 13.48 -14.33 -8.47
N MET A 251 13.94 -14.96 -9.55
CA MET A 251 13.26 -16.10 -10.17
C MET A 251 12.92 -17.25 -9.21
N PRO A 252 13.77 -17.62 -8.21
CA PRO A 252 13.40 -18.63 -7.20
C PRO A 252 12.20 -18.24 -6.33
N TYR A 253 11.85 -16.96 -6.30
CA TYR A 253 10.77 -16.37 -5.50
C TYR A 253 9.52 -16.03 -6.33
N ARG A 254 9.46 -16.45 -7.60
CA ARG A 254 8.28 -16.30 -8.46
C ARG A 254 7.11 -17.04 -7.84
N ILE A 255 5.97 -16.37 -7.68
CA ILE A 255 4.77 -17.00 -7.17
C ILE A 255 4.18 -17.89 -8.26
N THR A 256 4.14 -19.19 -8.02
CA THR A 256 3.62 -20.22 -8.90
C THR A 256 2.61 -21.08 -8.17
N MET A 257 1.81 -21.86 -8.90
CA MET A 257 0.88 -22.82 -8.29
C MET A 257 1.59 -23.85 -7.40
N ASP A 258 2.84 -24.19 -7.70
CA ASP A 258 3.61 -25.09 -6.84
C ASP A 258 4.00 -24.41 -5.52
N MET A 259 4.36 -23.12 -5.55
CA MET A 259 4.61 -22.36 -4.32
C MET A 259 3.34 -22.25 -3.46
N ILE A 260 2.17 -22.01 -4.05
CA ILE A 260 0.88 -22.02 -3.35
C ILE A 260 0.62 -23.38 -2.70
N LYS A 261 0.82 -24.49 -3.43
CA LYS A 261 0.68 -25.85 -2.87
C LYS A 261 1.66 -26.14 -1.74
N ASN A 262 2.89 -25.62 -1.82
CA ASN A 262 3.93 -25.80 -0.81
C ASN A 262 3.58 -25.14 0.53
N THR A 263 2.61 -24.23 0.59
CA THR A 263 2.08 -23.74 1.87
C THR A 263 1.47 -24.86 2.71
N GLY A 264 0.92 -25.88 2.07
CA GLY A 264 0.15 -26.94 2.73
C GLY A 264 -1.20 -26.47 3.29
N ASN A 265 -1.56 -25.19 3.08
CA ASN A 265 -2.82 -24.61 3.50
C ASN A 265 -3.73 -24.42 2.27
N PRO A 266 -4.87 -25.15 2.17
CA PRO A 266 -5.76 -25.05 1.03
C PRO A 266 -6.48 -23.69 0.93
N ASP A 267 -6.52 -22.91 2.02
CA ASP A 267 -7.19 -21.63 2.10
C ASP A 267 -6.21 -20.46 1.89
N THR A 268 -4.99 -20.72 1.42
CA THR A 268 -4.00 -19.67 1.12
C THR A 268 -4.52 -18.76 0.01
N VAL A 269 -4.44 -17.44 0.25
CA VAL A 269 -4.78 -16.42 -0.75
C VAL A 269 -3.54 -15.71 -1.27
N PHE A 270 -3.66 -15.20 -2.50
CA PHE A 270 -2.66 -14.36 -3.16
C PHE A 270 -3.10 -12.91 -3.17
N CYS A 271 -2.18 -11.99 -2.87
CA CYS A 271 -2.41 -10.53 -2.92
C CYS A 271 -1.33 -9.81 -3.73
N HIS A 272 -1.70 -8.69 -4.34
CA HIS A 272 -0.80 -7.86 -5.13
C HIS A 272 -1.34 -6.41 -5.25
N CYS A 273 -0.45 -5.41 -5.16
CA CYS A 273 -0.86 -3.99 -5.22
C CYS A 273 -1.22 -3.48 -6.63
N LEU A 274 -0.89 -4.23 -7.67
CA LEU A 274 -0.98 -3.81 -9.07
C LEU A 274 -0.16 -2.53 -9.40
N PRO A 275 0.42 -2.43 -10.62
CA PRO A 275 0.31 -3.42 -11.72
C PRO A 275 1.08 -4.70 -11.44
N ALA A 276 0.72 -5.80 -12.10
CA ALA A 276 1.42 -7.08 -12.08
C ALA A 276 1.90 -7.44 -13.48
N PHE A 277 3.08 -8.09 -13.57
CA PHE A 277 3.61 -8.58 -14.84
C PHE A 277 3.47 -10.10 -14.89
N HIS A 278 2.23 -10.56 -15.00
CA HIS A 278 1.85 -11.98 -14.98
C HIS A 278 1.69 -12.60 -16.37
N ASN A 279 1.62 -11.76 -17.42
CA ASN A 279 1.48 -12.21 -18.82
C ASN A 279 2.04 -11.18 -19.82
N THR A 280 1.83 -11.41 -21.11
CA THR A 280 2.34 -10.58 -22.22
C THR A 280 1.36 -9.51 -22.71
N GLU A 281 0.27 -9.24 -22.04
CA GLU A 281 -0.75 -8.28 -22.51
C GLU A 281 -0.33 -6.82 -22.37
N THR A 282 0.61 -6.53 -21.47
CA THR A 282 1.16 -5.17 -21.31
C THR A 282 2.40 -4.95 -22.17
N LYS A 283 2.75 -3.68 -22.43
CA LYS A 283 4.00 -3.34 -23.12
C LYS A 283 5.22 -3.91 -22.37
N VAL A 284 5.26 -3.74 -21.05
CA VAL A 284 6.35 -4.26 -20.22
C VAL A 284 6.41 -5.78 -20.26
N GLY A 285 5.25 -6.46 -20.18
CA GLY A 285 5.18 -7.92 -20.31
C GLY A 285 5.70 -8.43 -21.66
N LYS A 286 5.41 -7.72 -22.77
CA LYS A 286 5.97 -8.03 -24.10
C LYS A 286 7.48 -7.83 -24.13
N ASP A 287 7.98 -6.70 -23.61
CA ASP A 287 9.42 -6.42 -23.55
C ASP A 287 10.16 -7.50 -22.73
N ILE A 288 9.56 -7.99 -21.63
CA ILE A 288 10.08 -9.09 -20.82
C ILE A 288 10.11 -10.40 -21.63
N TYR A 289 9.03 -10.73 -22.31
CA TYR A 289 8.97 -11.94 -23.14
C TYR A 289 9.99 -11.92 -24.29
N GLU A 290 10.10 -10.82 -25.02
CA GLU A 290 11.02 -10.66 -26.13
C GLU A 290 12.49 -10.76 -25.70
N ARG A 291 12.83 -10.25 -24.52
CA ARG A 291 14.23 -10.20 -24.02
C ARG A 291 14.63 -11.43 -23.20
N PHE A 292 13.72 -11.97 -22.41
CA PHE A 292 14.04 -13.00 -21.41
C PHE A 292 13.28 -14.32 -21.65
N GLY A 293 12.33 -14.37 -22.60
CA GLY A 293 11.51 -15.55 -22.88
C GLY A 293 10.53 -15.91 -21.75
N LEU A 294 10.17 -14.95 -20.91
CA LEU A 294 9.29 -15.14 -19.75
C LEU A 294 7.91 -14.52 -20.02
N ASP A 295 6.87 -15.29 -19.78
CA ASP A 295 5.45 -14.88 -19.92
C ASP A 295 4.88 -14.20 -18.68
N GLY A 296 5.71 -13.80 -17.76
CA GLY A 296 5.47 -13.13 -16.49
C GLY A 296 6.67 -13.26 -15.59
N ILE A 297 6.85 -12.40 -14.59
CA ILE A 297 8.03 -12.45 -13.71
C ILE A 297 7.70 -12.75 -12.25
N GLU A 298 7.06 -11.84 -11.53
CA GLU A 298 6.83 -12.00 -10.08
C GLU A 298 5.75 -13.03 -9.73
N VAL A 299 4.82 -13.26 -10.67
CA VAL A 299 3.70 -14.21 -10.49
C VAL A 299 3.33 -14.82 -11.84
N THR A 300 2.88 -16.07 -11.85
CA THR A 300 2.34 -16.74 -13.03
C THR A 300 0.87 -16.37 -13.25
N ASP A 301 0.43 -16.39 -14.52
CA ASP A 301 -0.93 -16.00 -14.91
C ASP A 301 -2.00 -16.89 -14.25
N ASP A 302 -1.74 -18.19 -14.12
CA ASP A 302 -2.64 -19.15 -13.45
C ASP A 302 -2.84 -18.89 -11.95
N VAL A 303 -1.86 -18.31 -11.25
CA VAL A 303 -2.00 -17.84 -9.86
C VAL A 303 -2.72 -16.51 -9.83
N PHE A 304 -2.35 -15.59 -10.72
CA PHE A 304 -2.91 -14.24 -10.73
C PHE A 304 -4.42 -14.24 -11.03
N GLU A 305 -4.87 -15.09 -11.96
CA GLU A 305 -6.28 -15.23 -12.36
C GLU A 305 -7.06 -16.28 -11.52
N ALA A 306 -6.42 -16.88 -10.51
CA ALA A 306 -7.07 -17.90 -9.69
C ALA A 306 -8.17 -17.30 -8.78
N PRO A 307 -9.20 -18.07 -8.40
CA PRO A 307 -10.25 -17.61 -7.50
C PRO A 307 -9.77 -17.21 -6.09
N PHE A 308 -8.57 -17.63 -5.68
CA PHE A 308 -7.95 -17.24 -4.43
C PHE A 308 -7.07 -15.98 -4.55
N SER A 309 -6.98 -15.38 -5.73
CA SER A 309 -6.31 -14.10 -5.93
C SER A 309 -7.23 -12.96 -5.51
N LEU A 310 -6.81 -12.18 -4.52
CA LEU A 310 -7.55 -11.03 -3.99
C LEU A 310 -7.04 -9.69 -4.53
N ALA A 311 -6.23 -9.69 -5.60
CA ALA A 311 -5.60 -8.47 -6.12
C ALA A 311 -6.62 -7.39 -6.56
N PHE A 312 -7.75 -7.80 -7.14
CA PHE A 312 -8.79 -6.86 -7.57
C PHE A 312 -9.69 -6.39 -6.43
N GLU A 313 -9.98 -7.26 -5.45
CA GLU A 313 -10.66 -6.88 -4.20
C GLU A 313 -9.84 -5.88 -3.40
N GLU A 314 -8.52 -6.10 -3.30
CA GLU A 314 -7.59 -5.17 -2.68
C GLU A 314 -7.56 -3.83 -3.43
N ALA A 315 -7.51 -3.85 -4.75
CA ALA A 315 -7.57 -2.65 -5.56
C ALA A 315 -8.89 -1.88 -5.37
N ALA A 316 -10.01 -2.57 -5.24
CA ALA A 316 -11.32 -1.96 -4.96
C ALA A 316 -11.37 -1.34 -3.55
N ASN A 317 -10.72 -1.97 -2.57
CA ASN A 317 -10.63 -1.47 -1.20
C ASN A 317 -9.75 -0.21 -1.04
N ARG A 318 -8.99 0.19 -2.08
CA ARG A 318 -8.30 1.48 -2.11
C ARG A 318 -9.28 2.66 -1.94
N LEU A 319 -10.46 2.58 -2.52
CA LEU A 319 -11.44 3.66 -2.43
C LEU A 319 -11.96 3.88 -1.01
N PRO A 320 -12.54 2.89 -0.30
CA PRO A 320 -13.04 3.10 1.05
C PRO A 320 -11.94 3.41 2.07
N THR A 321 -10.72 2.88 1.90
CA THR A 321 -9.63 3.14 2.84
C THR A 321 -9.03 4.54 2.67
N ILE A 322 -8.84 5.02 1.45
CA ILE A 322 -8.44 6.41 1.19
C ILE A 322 -9.54 7.36 1.69
N LYS A 323 -10.81 7.03 1.46
CA LYS A 323 -11.92 7.81 2.00
C LYS A 323 -11.87 7.86 3.53
N ALA A 324 -11.58 6.75 4.19
CA ALA A 324 -11.44 6.72 5.64
C ALA A 324 -10.30 7.63 6.14
N VAL A 325 -9.16 7.66 5.45
CA VAL A 325 -8.07 8.61 5.77
C VAL A 325 -8.56 10.05 5.67
N MET A 326 -9.22 10.42 4.57
CA MET A 326 -9.73 11.77 4.35
C MET A 326 -10.78 12.16 5.40
N VAL A 327 -11.76 11.29 5.66
CA VAL A 327 -12.84 11.53 6.63
C VAL A 327 -12.28 11.63 8.04
N ALA A 328 -11.42 10.69 8.45
CA ALA A 328 -10.80 10.68 9.77
C ALA A 328 -9.97 11.93 10.06
N THR A 329 -9.38 12.54 9.03
CA THR A 329 -8.61 13.78 9.19
C THR A 329 -9.50 14.96 9.61
N PHE A 330 -10.77 15.02 9.22
CA PHE A 330 -11.61 16.21 9.38
C PHE A 330 -12.89 16.02 10.18
N ALA A 331 -13.32 14.79 10.39
CA ALA A 331 -14.64 14.54 10.99
C ALA A 331 -14.66 13.31 11.89
N ASP A 332 -15.56 13.35 12.87
CA ASP A 332 -16.06 12.13 13.52
C ASP A 332 -17.13 11.51 12.63
N TYR A 333 -16.98 10.24 12.28
CA TYR A 333 -17.97 9.47 11.52
C TYR A 333 -18.49 8.33 12.39
N PRO A 334 -19.79 8.10 12.45
CA PRO A 334 -20.32 7.01 13.27
C PRO A 334 -19.90 5.64 12.72
N ILE A 335 -19.33 4.81 13.57
CA ILE A 335 -18.99 3.42 13.27
C ILE A 335 -19.94 2.54 14.07
N GLU A 336 -20.73 1.72 13.39
CA GLU A 336 -21.60 0.73 14.02
C GLU A 336 -20.74 -0.36 14.67
N LYS A 337 -21.08 -0.74 15.91
CA LYS A 337 -20.36 -1.78 16.66
C LYS A 337 -20.90 -3.17 16.37
#